data_1f6f030abf1f237674debbb39c2939f8
#
_entry.id   1f6f030abf1f237674debbb39c2939f8
#
_cell.length_a   1.000
_cell.length_b   1.000
_cell.length_c   1.000
_cell.angle_alpha   90.00
_cell.angle_beta   90.00
_cell.angle_gamma   90.00
#
_symmetry.space_group_name_H-M   'P 1'
#
loop_
_entity.id
_entity.type
_entity.pdbx_description
1 polymer ?
#
loop_
_entity_poly.entity_id
_entity_poly.type
_entity_poly.pdbx_seq_one_letter_code
_entity_poly.pdbx_strand_id
1 'polypeptide(L)'
;MIRSILFPTDFSAVANSAFPLAVALAAQFDAIVHSVHISHGGDPHITETSRYEFPGLPTGSSSVRVIEAIIPKGDEDPAQVIMRHAKDRVCDLIVMASHGRSDVAQFFLGRSVAEQVARDSKIPTIIARMYGPRRTTRPIDRFKRILYVTDLREESKHILKVAAAIADKTKAELETLCIFNEGDEEPADGGQATLDRFFAEAGAKCGKFRRLHGGVGEEVVEYAGRHKADLVAITTALGSGGDPKLTDTAEFILRNAPCPVLCMRPE
;
A
#
# COMPACT_ATOMS: atom_id res chain seq x y z
N MET A 1 11.58 11.07 0.80
CA MET A 1 12.34 10.00 1.50
C MET A 1 11.51 9.60 2.71
N ILE A 2 11.20 8.31 2.90
CA ILE A 2 10.36 7.83 4.01
C ILE A 2 11.16 7.95 5.32
N ARG A 3 10.66 8.73 6.28
CA ARG A 3 11.26 8.95 7.61
C ARG A 3 10.33 8.60 8.75
N SER A 4 9.03 8.55 8.47
CA SER A 4 7.99 8.35 9.45
C SER A 4 6.89 7.46 8.86
N ILE A 5 6.64 6.33 9.51
CA ILE A 5 5.65 5.34 9.09
C ILE A 5 4.56 5.27 10.16
N LEU A 6 3.30 5.47 9.78
CA LEU A 6 2.17 5.21 10.66
C LEU A 6 1.74 3.75 10.54
N PHE A 7 1.57 3.09 11.67
CA PHE A 7 1.02 1.74 11.78
C PHE A 7 -0.22 1.78 12.70
N PRO A 8 -1.43 1.89 12.14
CA PRO A 8 -2.64 1.78 12.93
C PRO A 8 -2.95 0.32 13.26
N THR A 9 -3.34 0.08 14.51
CA THR A 9 -3.66 -1.26 15.02
C THR A 9 -4.83 -1.23 15.99
N ASP A 10 -5.68 -2.25 15.93
CA ASP A 10 -6.68 -2.58 16.96
C ASP A 10 -6.21 -3.72 17.86
N PHE A 11 -4.93 -4.06 17.78
CA PHE A 11 -4.27 -5.19 18.45
C PHE A 11 -4.80 -6.58 18.06
N SER A 12 -5.70 -6.67 17.10
CA SER A 12 -6.08 -7.97 16.56
C SER A 12 -4.89 -8.66 15.89
N ALA A 13 -4.92 -10.00 15.84
CA ALA A 13 -3.90 -10.77 15.13
C ALA A 13 -3.82 -10.38 13.64
N VAL A 14 -4.94 -9.95 13.05
CA VAL A 14 -5.00 -9.46 11.67
C VAL A 14 -4.24 -8.14 11.54
N ALA A 15 -4.58 -7.13 12.34
CA ALA A 15 -3.92 -5.84 12.29
C ALA A 15 -2.41 -5.99 12.56
N ASN A 16 -2.05 -6.73 13.61
CA ASN A 16 -0.67 -6.94 14.01
C ASN A 16 0.16 -7.72 12.97
N SER A 17 -0.48 -8.48 12.09
CA SER A 17 0.20 -9.23 11.02
C SER A 17 0.93 -8.33 10.01
N ALA A 18 0.56 -7.05 9.88
CA ALA A 18 1.24 -6.09 9.02
C ALA A 18 2.40 -5.36 9.72
N PHE A 19 2.56 -5.50 11.04
CA PHE A 19 3.61 -4.83 11.80
C PHE A 19 5.03 -5.20 11.34
N PRO A 20 5.36 -6.49 11.10
CA PRO A 20 6.67 -6.87 10.58
C PRO A 20 7.05 -6.16 9.28
N LEU A 21 6.07 -5.89 8.39
CA LEU A 21 6.29 -5.13 7.17
C LEU A 21 6.62 -3.67 7.46
N ALA A 22 5.90 -3.03 8.39
CA ALA A 22 6.17 -1.65 8.80
C ALA A 22 7.58 -1.52 9.38
N VAL A 23 7.99 -2.45 10.25
CA VAL A 23 9.32 -2.49 10.85
C VAL A 23 10.41 -2.78 9.82
N ALA A 24 10.18 -3.71 8.90
CA ALA A 24 11.14 -4.01 7.83
C ALA A 24 11.40 -2.79 6.94
N LEU A 25 10.35 -2.06 6.56
CA LEU A 25 10.49 -0.81 5.82
C LEU A 25 11.20 0.27 6.64
N ALA A 26 10.83 0.43 7.91
CA ALA A 26 11.48 1.39 8.80
C ALA A 26 12.98 1.12 8.92
N ALA A 27 13.39 -0.14 9.06
CA ALA A 27 14.79 -0.54 9.10
C ALA A 27 15.54 -0.18 7.80
N GLN A 28 14.91 -0.36 6.63
CA GLN A 28 15.52 -0.03 5.34
C GLN A 28 15.70 1.48 5.13
N PHE A 29 14.79 2.28 5.67
CA PHE A 29 14.77 3.73 5.47
C PHE A 29 15.36 4.52 6.62
N ASP A 30 15.75 3.88 7.73
CA ASP A 30 16.09 4.52 9.00
C ASP A 30 14.94 5.42 9.49
N ALA A 31 13.74 4.88 9.44
CA ALA A 31 12.49 5.59 9.75
C ALA A 31 11.97 5.23 11.14
N ILE A 32 11.11 6.10 11.67
CA ILE A 32 10.39 5.88 12.92
C ILE A 32 9.03 5.24 12.59
N VAL A 33 8.60 4.26 13.40
CA VAL A 33 7.24 3.70 13.33
C VAL A 33 6.40 4.34 14.43
N HIS A 34 5.30 4.99 14.05
CA HIS A 34 4.25 5.42 14.94
C HIS A 34 3.16 4.36 15.00
N SER A 35 3.14 3.55 16.06
CA SER A 35 2.07 2.57 16.29
C SER A 35 0.92 3.26 17.00
N VAL A 36 -0.26 3.24 16.39
CA VAL A 36 -1.41 4.00 16.87
C VAL A 36 -2.62 3.09 17.05
N HIS A 37 -3.17 3.11 18.26
CA HIS A 37 -4.45 2.50 18.58
C HIS A 37 -5.53 3.57 18.76
N ILE A 38 -6.68 3.35 18.11
CA ILE A 38 -7.85 4.22 18.29
C ILE A 38 -8.79 3.59 19.28
N SER A 39 -8.89 4.23 20.47
CA SER A 39 -9.71 3.73 21.57
C SER A 39 -11.16 4.20 21.44
N HIS A 40 -12.08 3.27 21.62
CA HIS A 40 -13.54 3.54 21.59
C HIS A 40 -14.12 3.93 22.96
N GLY A 41 -13.28 4.15 23.97
CA GLY A 41 -13.72 4.44 25.33
C GLY A 41 -14.21 3.18 26.06
N GLY A 42 -13.47 2.74 27.06
CA GLY A 42 -13.80 1.54 27.85
C GLY A 42 -13.26 0.22 27.30
N ASP A 43 -12.22 0.25 26.48
CA ASP A 43 -11.49 -0.95 26.06
C ASP A 43 -10.76 -1.59 27.27
N PRO A 44 -11.39 -2.59 27.94
CA PRO A 44 -10.85 -3.14 29.20
C PRO A 44 -9.66 -4.09 28.98
N HIS A 45 -9.28 -4.34 27.71
CA HIS A 45 -8.35 -5.40 27.35
C HIS A 45 -6.99 -4.94 26.80
N ILE A 46 -6.72 -3.63 26.80
CA ILE A 46 -5.38 -3.13 26.46
C ILE A 46 -4.52 -3.23 27.70
N THR A 47 -4.02 -4.42 28.00
CA THR A 47 -2.95 -4.59 28.98
C THR A 47 -1.62 -4.19 28.35
N GLU A 48 -0.68 -3.68 29.14
CA GLU A 48 0.67 -3.36 28.64
C GLU A 48 1.34 -4.55 27.94
N THR A 49 1.00 -5.77 28.31
CA THR A 49 1.50 -7.02 27.72
C THR A 49 0.96 -7.29 26.30
N SER A 50 -0.27 -6.88 25.98
CA SER A 50 -0.83 -7.09 24.63
C SER A 50 -0.21 -6.16 23.57
N ARG A 51 0.50 -5.11 23.99
CA ARG A 51 1.15 -4.15 23.10
C ARG A 51 2.36 -4.71 22.36
N TYR A 52 2.99 -5.77 22.85
CA TYR A 52 4.33 -6.20 22.43
C TYR A 52 4.42 -7.60 21.81
N GLU A 53 3.31 -8.32 21.72
CA GLU A 53 3.31 -9.63 21.04
C GLU A 53 3.18 -9.48 19.54
N PHE A 54 4.25 -8.99 18.90
CA PHE A 54 4.37 -9.00 17.45
C PHE A 54 5.16 -10.24 17.02
N PRO A 55 4.50 -11.32 16.57
CA PRO A 55 5.20 -12.49 16.11
C PRO A 55 5.96 -12.18 14.81
N GLY A 56 7.22 -12.54 14.76
CA GLY A 56 8.00 -12.54 13.53
C GLY A 56 8.63 -11.20 13.15
N LEU A 57 9.15 -10.45 14.12
CA LEU A 57 9.99 -9.29 13.82
C LEU A 57 11.18 -9.68 12.94
N PRO A 58 11.47 -8.93 11.86
CA PRO A 58 12.62 -9.17 11.00
C PRO A 58 13.93 -9.09 11.76
N THR A 59 14.93 -9.85 11.33
CA THR A 59 16.29 -9.78 11.86
C THR A 59 16.83 -8.35 11.68
N GLY A 60 17.33 -7.72 12.74
CA GLY A 60 17.82 -6.34 12.73
C GLY A 60 16.78 -5.28 13.13
N SER A 61 15.56 -5.68 13.47
CA SER A 61 14.50 -4.75 13.91
C SER A 61 14.76 -4.10 15.27
N SER A 62 15.74 -4.57 16.03
CA SER A 62 16.11 -4.00 17.34
C SER A 62 16.61 -2.54 17.28
N SER A 63 16.92 -2.03 16.08
CA SER A 63 17.34 -0.64 15.86
C SER A 63 16.18 0.29 15.49
N VAL A 64 15.00 -0.24 15.16
CA VAL A 64 13.86 0.57 14.75
C VAL A 64 13.19 1.21 15.97
N ARG A 65 13.07 2.53 15.93
CA ARG A 65 12.34 3.27 16.95
C ARG A 65 10.84 3.16 16.71
N VAL A 66 10.11 2.63 17.69
CA VAL A 66 8.65 2.58 17.70
C VAL A 66 8.12 3.55 18.76
N ILE A 67 7.21 4.41 18.36
CA ILE A 67 6.49 5.35 19.25
C ILE A 67 5.03 4.91 19.27
N GLU A 68 4.54 4.60 20.46
CA GLU A 68 3.15 4.17 20.63
C GLU A 68 2.27 5.31 21.08
N ALA A 69 1.05 5.34 20.58
CA ALA A 69 0.02 6.29 20.99
C ALA A 69 -1.36 5.61 21.01
N ILE A 70 -2.13 5.96 22.03
CA ILE A 70 -3.56 5.65 22.12
C ILE A 70 -4.31 6.95 21.88
N ILE A 71 -5.20 6.96 20.91
CA ILE A 71 -5.96 8.14 20.53
C ILE A 71 -7.44 7.86 20.78
N PRO A 72 -8.13 8.68 21.57
CA PRO A 72 -9.57 8.54 21.70
C PRO A 72 -10.24 8.83 20.36
N LYS A 73 -11.15 7.95 19.95
CA LYS A 73 -11.91 8.10 18.70
C LYS A 73 -12.79 9.34 18.71
N GLY A 74 -13.41 9.66 19.84
CA GLY A 74 -14.47 10.65 19.89
C GLY A 74 -15.66 10.24 19.00
N ASP A 75 -16.22 11.22 18.30
CA ASP A 75 -17.35 11.02 17.36
C ASP A 75 -16.88 10.82 15.91
N GLU A 76 -15.54 10.88 15.66
CA GLU A 76 -14.96 10.77 14.33
C GLU A 76 -14.94 9.32 13.83
N ASP A 77 -14.95 9.16 12.50
CA ASP A 77 -14.68 7.88 11.88
C ASP A 77 -13.21 7.46 12.08
N PRO A 78 -12.91 6.20 12.44
CA PRO A 78 -11.54 5.74 12.67
C PRO A 78 -10.59 6.02 11.50
N ALA A 79 -11.03 5.91 10.25
CA ALA A 79 -10.19 6.21 9.10
C ALA A 79 -9.79 7.69 9.05
N GLN A 80 -10.70 8.60 9.42
CA GLN A 80 -10.40 10.03 9.50
C GLN A 80 -9.40 10.33 10.62
N VAL A 81 -9.56 9.71 11.78
CA VAL A 81 -8.61 9.83 12.90
C VAL A 81 -7.22 9.37 12.48
N ILE A 82 -7.12 8.21 11.79
CA ILE A 82 -5.85 7.69 11.24
C ILE A 82 -5.21 8.70 10.29
N MET A 83 -5.94 9.17 9.30
CA MET A 83 -5.42 10.10 8.29
C MET A 83 -5.02 11.45 8.89
N ARG A 84 -5.82 11.99 9.81
CA ARG A 84 -5.50 13.21 10.54
C ARG A 84 -4.22 13.03 11.35
N HIS A 85 -4.11 11.96 12.12
CA HIS A 85 -2.91 11.70 12.93
C HIS A 85 -1.66 11.50 12.06
N ALA A 86 -1.79 10.81 10.92
CA ALA A 86 -0.70 10.67 9.97
C ALA A 86 -0.22 12.02 9.44
N LYS A 87 -1.15 12.92 9.14
CA LYS A 87 -0.85 14.30 8.72
C LYS A 87 -0.19 15.10 9.82
N ASP A 88 -0.73 15.08 11.05
CA ASP A 88 -0.23 15.84 12.20
C ASP A 88 1.18 15.38 12.61
N ARG A 89 1.50 14.11 12.43
CA ARG A 89 2.83 13.52 12.69
C ARG A 89 3.76 13.55 11.47
N VAL A 90 3.31 14.16 10.37
CA VAL A 90 4.09 14.27 9.14
C VAL A 90 4.59 12.88 8.70
N CYS A 91 3.70 11.89 8.73
CA CYS A 91 4.04 10.56 8.28
C CYS A 91 4.13 10.51 6.74
N ASP A 92 5.16 9.84 6.24
CA ASP A 92 5.41 9.70 4.81
C ASP A 92 4.74 8.46 4.22
N LEU A 93 4.34 7.51 5.08
CA LEU A 93 3.75 6.24 4.70
C LEU A 93 2.82 5.73 5.78
N ILE A 94 1.71 5.13 5.38
CA ILE A 94 0.84 4.36 6.26
C ILE A 94 1.01 2.88 5.89
N VAL A 95 1.17 2.01 6.88
CA VAL A 95 1.19 0.55 6.68
C VAL A 95 0.13 -0.07 7.56
N MET A 96 -0.83 -0.76 6.97
CA MET A 96 -1.91 -1.39 7.72
C MET A 96 -2.37 -2.69 7.08
N ALA A 97 -3.00 -3.56 7.87
CA ALA A 97 -3.61 -4.77 7.37
C ALA A 97 -5.02 -4.49 6.86
N SER A 98 -5.42 -5.18 5.81
CA SER A 98 -6.83 -5.33 5.46
C SER A 98 -7.38 -6.63 6.04
N HIS A 99 -8.67 -6.69 6.32
CA HIS A 99 -9.35 -7.92 6.71
C HIS A 99 -9.26 -8.93 5.56
N GLY A 100 -8.98 -10.19 5.90
CA GLY A 100 -9.00 -11.29 4.94
C GLY A 100 -10.41 -11.62 4.46
N ARG A 101 -10.53 -12.55 3.50
CA ARG A 101 -11.78 -12.97 2.87
C ARG A 101 -12.89 -13.46 3.84
N SER A 102 -12.58 -13.74 5.11
CA SER A 102 -13.56 -14.18 6.12
C SER A 102 -14.56 -13.11 6.52
N ASP A 103 -14.24 -11.82 6.34
CA ASP A 103 -15.13 -10.69 6.61
C ASP A 103 -15.65 -10.03 5.33
N VAL A 104 -15.90 -10.86 4.32
CA VAL A 104 -16.38 -10.45 2.98
C VAL A 104 -17.58 -9.50 3.05
N ALA A 105 -18.49 -9.70 4.01
CA ALA A 105 -19.69 -8.87 4.14
C ALA A 105 -19.37 -7.41 4.55
N GLN A 106 -18.40 -7.17 5.41
CA GLN A 106 -18.04 -5.80 5.82
C GLN A 106 -17.21 -5.08 4.75
N PHE A 107 -16.36 -5.82 4.04
CA PHE A 107 -15.58 -5.25 2.93
C PHE A 107 -16.47 -4.85 1.75
N PHE A 108 -17.51 -5.64 1.43
CA PHE A 108 -18.46 -5.31 0.36
C PHE A 108 -19.34 -4.09 0.65
N LEU A 109 -19.43 -3.65 1.91
CA LEU A 109 -20.28 -2.53 2.30
C LEU A 109 -19.51 -1.20 2.37
N GLY A 110 -18.24 -1.15 1.94
CA GLY A 110 -17.41 0.07 2.00
C GLY A 110 -17.16 0.56 3.43
N ARG A 111 -17.19 -0.34 4.40
CA ARG A 111 -17.11 -0.03 5.84
C ARG A 111 -15.77 -0.40 6.48
N SER A 112 -14.86 -1.02 5.74
CA SER A 112 -13.52 -1.32 6.27
C SER A 112 -12.71 -0.05 6.44
N VAL A 113 -12.14 0.15 7.63
CA VAL A 113 -11.23 1.28 7.92
C VAL A 113 -10.08 1.32 6.91
N ALA A 114 -9.51 0.16 6.56
CA ALA A 114 -8.42 0.06 5.60
C ALA A 114 -8.83 0.50 4.18
N GLU A 115 -10.05 0.16 3.76
CA GLU A 115 -10.59 0.57 2.47
C GLU A 115 -10.83 2.09 2.43
N GLN A 116 -11.37 2.66 3.50
CA GLN A 116 -11.57 4.10 3.60
C GLN A 116 -10.23 4.85 3.57
N VAL A 117 -9.22 4.37 4.32
CA VAL A 117 -7.88 4.96 4.30
C VAL A 117 -7.27 4.82 2.90
N ALA A 118 -7.37 3.65 2.25
CA ALA A 118 -6.85 3.45 0.90
C ALA A 118 -7.50 4.40 -0.11
N ARG A 119 -8.82 4.63 0.00
CA ARG A 119 -9.58 5.50 -0.90
C ARG A 119 -9.28 6.98 -0.69
N ASP A 120 -9.18 7.42 0.56
CA ASP A 120 -9.23 8.85 0.90
C ASP A 120 -7.87 9.43 1.28
N SER A 121 -6.87 8.59 1.55
CA SER A 121 -5.54 9.05 1.99
C SER A 121 -4.75 9.67 0.85
N LYS A 122 -4.25 10.89 1.08
CA LYS A 122 -3.22 11.54 0.26
C LYS A 122 -1.80 11.12 0.66
N ILE A 123 -1.66 10.38 1.76
CA ILE A 123 -0.39 9.80 2.17
C ILE A 123 -0.32 8.39 1.56
N PRO A 124 0.80 8.01 0.93
CA PRO A 124 0.98 6.66 0.43
C PRO A 124 0.65 5.63 1.49
N THR A 125 -0.15 4.63 1.12
CA THR A 125 -0.65 3.62 2.06
C THR A 125 -0.36 2.23 1.53
N ILE A 126 0.28 1.38 2.32
CA ILE A 126 0.44 -0.05 2.02
C ILE A 126 -0.65 -0.82 2.76
N ILE A 127 -1.50 -1.47 2.00
CA ILE A 127 -2.50 -2.41 2.52
C ILE A 127 -1.93 -3.82 2.41
N ALA A 128 -1.61 -4.40 3.57
CA ALA A 128 -1.10 -5.76 3.66
C ALA A 128 -2.24 -6.76 3.86
N ARG A 129 -2.32 -7.79 3.01
CA ARG A 129 -3.29 -8.87 3.14
C ARG A 129 -2.60 -10.10 3.69
N MET A 130 -2.94 -10.43 4.91
CA MET A 130 -2.25 -11.52 5.64
C MET A 130 -3.07 -12.81 5.74
N TYR A 131 -4.33 -12.80 5.31
CA TYR A 131 -5.22 -13.95 5.39
C TYR A 131 -5.90 -14.27 4.06
N GLY A 132 -6.03 -15.55 3.78
CA GLY A 132 -6.67 -16.10 2.58
C GLY A 132 -5.82 -17.16 1.90
N PRO A 133 -6.34 -17.86 0.89
CA PRO A 133 -5.63 -18.93 0.18
C PRO A 133 -4.37 -18.45 -0.58
N ARG A 134 -4.22 -17.14 -0.75
CA ARG A 134 -3.05 -16.49 -1.36
C ARG A 134 -2.28 -15.60 -0.37
N ARG A 135 -2.35 -15.94 0.93
CA ARG A 135 -1.60 -15.19 1.93
C ARG A 135 -0.12 -15.19 1.62
N THR A 136 0.52 -14.05 1.80
CA THR A 136 1.97 -13.94 1.86
C THR A 136 2.42 -14.64 3.14
N THR A 137 2.75 -15.92 3.04
CA THR A 137 3.26 -16.71 4.18
C THR A 137 4.72 -16.38 4.50
N ARG A 138 5.34 -15.49 3.74
CA ARG A 138 6.70 -15.05 3.98
C ARG A 138 6.68 -13.77 4.81
N PRO A 139 7.42 -13.69 5.91
CA PRO A 139 7.79 -12.40 6.47
C PRO A 139 8.40 -11.58 5.35
N ILE A 140 7.79 -10.43 5.00
CA ILE A 140 8.38 -9.53 4.02
C ILE A 140 9.46 -8.75 4.76
N ASP A 141 10.62 -9.35 4.89
CA ASP A 141 11.83 -8.70 5.38
C ASP A 141 12.49 -7.85 4.29
N ARG A 142 12.18 -8.15 3.03
CA ARG A 142 12.73 -7.45 1.87
C ARG A 142 11.88 -7.67 0.62
N PHE A 143 11.55 -6.58 -0.07
CA PHE A 143 10.98 -6.66 -1.41
C PHE A 143 12.05 -7.06 -2.43
N LYS A 144 11.69 -7.92 -3.38
CA LYS A 144 12.53 -8.34 -4.51
C LYS A 144 11.95 -7.89 -5.85
N ARG A 145 10.61 -7.84 -5.95
CA ARG A 145 9.90 -7.44 -7.15
C ARG A 145 8.71 -6.57 -6.82
N ILE A 146 8.72 -5.36 -7.37
CA ILE A 146 7.65 -4.38 -7.23
C ILE A 146 7.04 -4.18 -8.61
N LEU A 147 5.72 -4.32 -8.71
CA LEU A 147 4.96 -3.99 -9.90
C LEU A 147 4.34 -2.61 -9.74
N TYR A 148 4.71 -1.69 -10.60
CA TYR A 148 4.06 -0.39 -10.73
C TYR A 148 3.04 -0.47 -11.87
N VAL A 149 1.78 -0.17 -11.58
CA VAL A 149 0.68 -0.21 -12.56
C VAL A 149 0.23 1.21 -12.86
N THR A 150 0.19 1.60 -14.11
CA THR A 150 -0.07 2.97 -14.52
C THR A 150 -0.81 3.05 -15.85
N ASP A 151 -1.62 4.09 -15.99
CA ASP A 151 -2.19 4.58 -17.24
C ASP A 151 -1.44 5.82 -17.78
N LEU A 152 -0.24 6.06 -17.26
CA LEU A 152 0.67 7.17 -17.60
C LEU A 152 0.10 8.57 -17.34
N ARG A 153 -0.91 8.71 -16.50
CA ARG A 153 -1.41 10.02 -16.10
C ARG A 153 -0.49 10.68 -15.09
N GLU A 154 -0.54 12.00 -15.08
CA GLU A 154 0.30 12.84 -14.23
C GLU A 154 0.20 12.45 -12.75
N GLU A 155 -1.01 12.15 -12.31
CA GLU A 155 -1.34 11.79 -10.93
C GLU A 155 -0.65 10.51 -10.47
N SER A 156 -0.31 9.61 -11.40
CA SER A 156 0.37 8.35 -11.07
C SER A 156 1.86 8.50 -10.80
N LYS A 157 2.46 9.67 -11.11
CA LYS A 157 3.89 9.94 -10.83
C LYS A 157 4.21 9.96 -9.34
N HIS A 158 3.27 10.39 -8.49
CA HIS A 158 3.52 10.43 -7.05
C HIS A 158 3.75 9.04 -6.47
N ILE A 159 2.89 8.07 -6.83
CA ILE A 159 3.05 6.70 -6.36
C ILE A 159 4.28 6.03 -6.98
N LEU A 160 4.64 6.39 -8.22
CA LEU A 160 5.88 5.94 -8.86
C LEU A 160 7.10 6.35 -8.04
N LYS A 161 7.18 7.61 -7.59
CA LYS A 161 8.29 8.09 -6.75
C LYS A 161 8.46 7.27 -5.48
N VAL A 162 7.36 6.91 -4.84
CA VAL A 162 7.38 6.08 -3.62
C VAL A 162 7.80 4.65 -3.94
N ALA A 163 7.22 4.05 -4.98
CA ALA A 163 7.58 2.69 -5.41
C ALA A 163 9.06 2.59 -5.81
N ALA A 164 9.57 3.58 -6.55
CA ALA A 164 10.97 3.66 -6.94
C ALA A 164 11.90 3.83 -5.73
N ALA A 165 11.52 4.67 -4.76
CA ALA A 165 12.30 4.84 -3.53
C ALA A 165 12.36 3.54 -2.71
N ILE A 166 11.26 2.79 -2.64
CA ILE A 166 11.23 1.48 -1.99
C ILE A 166 12.11 0.50 -2.78
N ALA A 167 12.00 0.46 -4.11
CA ALA A 167 12.81 -0.40 -4.96
C ALA A 167 14.31 -0.15 -4.78
N ASP A 168 14.72 1.11 -4.78
CA ASP A 168 16.13 1.52 -4.60
C ASP A 168 16.68 1.07 -3.23
N LYS A 169 15.94 1.29 -2.17
CA LYS A 169 16.35 0.93 -0.80
C LYS A 169 16.41 -0.57 -0.59
N THR A 170 15.45 -1.30 -1.11
CA THR A 170 15.36 -2.77 -0.95
C THR A 170 16.16 -3.52 -2.00
N LYS A 171 16.66 -2.84 -3.05
CA LYS A 171 17.28 -3.43 -4.24
C LYS A 171 16.31 -4.35 -5.00
N ALA A 172 15.04 -3.99 -4.99
CA ALA A 172 14.00 -4.67 -5.72
C ALA A 172 14.01 -4.30 -7.20
N GLU A 173 13.65 -5.26 -8.04
CA GLU A 173 13.31 -4.99 -9.44
C GLU A 173 11.98 -4.23 -9.49
N LEU A 174 11.98 -3.05 -10.14
CA LEU A 174 10.76 -2.30 -10.43
C LEU A 174 10.33 -2.61 -11.86
N GLU A 175 9.19 -3.27 -12.01
CA GLU A 175 8.57 -3.58 -13.30
C GLU A 175 7.30 -2.76 -13.47
N THR A 176 7.08 -2.23 -14.68
CA THR A 176 5.92 -1.38 -14.99
C THR A 176 4.91 -2.12 -15.83
N LEU A 177 3.66 -2.10 -15.40
CA LEU A 177 2.52 -2.55 -16.18
C LEU A 177 1.75 -1.31 -16.65
N CYS A 178 1.78 -1.07 -17.97
CA CYS A 178 1.05 0.02 -18.60
C CYS A 178 -0.29 -0.47 -19.10
N ILE A 179 -1.33 0.25 -18.71
CA ILE A 179 -2.69 -0.02 -19.13
C ILE A 179 -3.01 0.86 -20.32
N PHE A 180 -3.53 0.25 -21.38
CA PHE A 180 -4.09 0.93 -22.53
C PHE A 180 -5.56 0.55 -22.65
N ASN A 181 -6.42 1.56 -22.83
CA ASN A 181 -7.84 1.31 -23.07
C ASN A 181 -8.05 0.83 -24.51
N GLU A 182 -9.11 0.06 -24.73
CA GLU A 182 -9.52 -0.30 -26.09
C GLU A 182 -9.82 0.99 -26.89
N GLY A 183 -9.10 1.18 -28.00
CA GLY A 183 -9.24 2.36 -28.86
C GLY A 183 -8.15 3.42 -28.69
N ASP A 184 -7.26 3.31 -27.70
CA ASP A 184 -6.06 4.14 -27.66
C ASP A 184 -5.16 3.80 -28.84
N GLU A 185 -4.74 4.82 -29.64
CA GLU A 185 -3.77 4.63 -30.70
C GLU A 185 -2.43 4.15 -30.10
N GLU A 186 -1.95 3.02 -30.58
CA GLU A 186 -0.61 2.56 -30.19
C GLU A 186 0.43 3.56 -30.70
N PRO A 187 1.26 4.15 -29.81
CA PRO A 187 2.37 4.99 -30.25
C PRO A 187 3.30 4.21 -31.17
N ALA A 188 3.75 4.85 -32.27
CA ALA A 188 4.55 4.21 -33.32
C ALA A 188 5.88 3.58 -32.78
N ASP A 189 6.41 4.10 -31.67
CA ASP A 189 7.59 3.62 -30.95
C ASP A 189 7.29 2.57 -29.88
N GLY A 190 6.09 2.04 -29.89
CA GLY A 190 5.63 1.16 -28.81
C GLY A 190 5.44 1.87 -27.46
N GLY A 191 5.42 3.21 -27.41
CA GLY A 191 5.26 4.00 -26.17
C GLY A 191 6.52 4.12 -25.33
N GLN A 192 7.67 3.65 -25.81
CA GLN A 192 8.92 3.71 -25.05
C GLN A 192 9.32 5.15 -24.75
N ALA A 193 9.29 6.06 -25.73
CA ALA A 193 9.64 7.46 -25.51
C ALA A 193 8.70 8.17 -24.53
N THR A 194 7.41 7.83 -24.57
CA THR A 194 6.42 8.35 -23.61
C THR A 194 6.71 7.87 -22.18
N LEU A 195 7.05 6.59 -22.04
CA LEU A 195 7.46 6.01 -20.75
C LEU A 195 8.74 6.66 -20.24
N ASP A 196 9.78 6.75 -21.07
CA ASP A 196 11.06 7.31 -20.66
C ASP A 196 10.91 8.76 -20.20
N ARG A 197 10.10 9.57 -20.90
CA ARG A 197 9.76 10.93 -20.48
C ARG A 197 9.00 10.94 -19.16
N PHE A 198 7.96 10.12 -19.02
CA PHE A 198 7.14 10.04 -17.81
C PHE A 198 7.99 9.65 -16.58
N PHE A 199 8.87 8.67 -16.73
CA PHE A 199 9.78 8.25 -15.67
C PHE A 199 10.83 9.31 -15.34
N ALA A 200 11.42 9.97 -16.37
CA ALA A 200 12.39 11.06 -16.18
C ALA A 200 11.79 12.23 -15.40
N GLU A 201 10.54 12.64 -15.73
CA GLU A 201 9.81 13.69 -15.03
C GLU A 201 9.47 13.29 -13.58
N ALA A 202 9.25 12.01 -13.32
CA ALA A 202 9.08 11.49 -11.96
C ALA A 202 10.40 11.37 -11.18
N GLY A 203 11.55 11.56 -11.84
CA GLY A 203 12.88 11.34 -11.24
C GLY A 203 13.16 9.85 -10.96
N ALA A 204 12.53 8.95 -11.71
CA ALA A 204 12.68 7.51 -11.60
C ALA A 204 13.29 6.93 -12.89
N LYS A 205 13.80 5.70 -12.80
CA LYS A 205 14.27 4.98 -13.99
C LYS A 205 13.22 4.01 -14.45
N CYS A 206 12.91 4.05 -15.74
CA CYS A 206 12.08 3.02 -16.36
C CYS A 206 12.86 1.69 -16.36
N GLY A 207 12.29 0.67 -15.71
CA GLY A 207 12.79 -0.70 -15.79
C GLY A 207 12.15 -1.45 -16.94
N LYS A 208 11.86 -2.73 -16.72
CA LYS A 208 11.02 -3.50 -17.64
C LYS A 208 9.61 -2.97 -17.64
N PHE A 209 9.00 -2.88 -18.80
CA PHE A 209 7.59 -2.58 -18.89
C PHE A 209 6.85 -3.61 -19.75
N ARG A 210 5.55 -3.76 -19.45
CA ARG A 210 4.61 -4.54 -20.24
C ARG A 210 3.35 -3.75 -20.43
N ARG A 211 2.71 -3.99 -21.58
CA ARG A 211 1.39 -3.48 -21.87
C ARG A 211 0.35 -4.52 -21.47
N LEU A 212 -0.74 -4.01 -20.92
CA LEU A 212 -1.93 -4.79 -20.64
C LEU A 212 -3.09 -4.23 -21.45
N HIS A 213 -3.91 -5.12 -21.99
CA HIS A 213 -5.09 -4.80 -22.77
C HIS A 213 -6.29 -5.54 -22.18
N GLY A 214 -7.41 -4.86 -21.97
CA GLY A 214 -8.63 -5.49 -21.50
C GLY A 214 -8.88 -5.40 -20.01
N GLY A 215 -9.37 -6.45 -19.38
CA GLY A 215 -9.75 -6.52 -17.95
C GLY A 215 -8.60 -6.32 -16.96
N VAL A 216 -8.16 -5.08 -16.85
CA VAL A 216 -6.92 -4.66 -16.22
C VAL A 216 -6.73 -5.19 -14.81
N GLY A 217 -7.79 -5.21 -14.00
CA GLY A 217 -7.70 -5.65 -12.61
C GLY A 217 -7.29 -7.12 -12.50
N GLU A 218 -7.91 -7.97 -13.32
CA GLU A 218 -7.67 -9.41 -13.34
C GLU A 218 -6.28 -9.72 -13.89
N GLU A 219 -5.87 -9.08 -14.98
CA GLU A 219 -4.55 -9.24 -15.56
C GLU A 219 -3.43 -8.85 -14.60
N VAL A 220 -3.57 -7.72 -13.89
CA VAL A 220 -2.60 -7.29 -12.87
C VAL A 220 -2.49 -8.31 -11.76
N VAL A 221 -3.61 -8.81 -11.24
CA VAL A 221 -3.63 -9.80 -10.15
C VAL A 221 -3.01 -11.13 -10.60
N GLU A 222 -3.35 -11.58 -11.81
CA GLU A 222 -2.78 -12.80 -12.36
C GLU A 222 -1.27 -12.65 -12.62
N TYR A 223 -0.87 -11.52 -13.22
CA TYR A 223 0.53 -11.21 -13.46
C TYR A 223 1.32 -11.17 -12.17
N ALA A 224 0.82 -10.46 -11.15
CA ALA A 224 1.44 -10.38 -9.83
C ALA A 224 1.65 -11.77 -9.20
N GLY A 225 0.65 -12.65 -9.32
CA GLY A 225 0.74 -14.02 -8.82
C GLY A 225 1.74 -14.88 -9.59
N ARG A 226 1.69 -14.84 -10.94
CA ARG A 226 2.57 -15.61 -11.83
C ARG A 226 4.04 -15.20 -11.66
N HIS A 227 4.30 -13.92 -11.51
CA HIS A 227 5.65 -13.36 -11.39
C HIS A 227 6.12 -13.19 -9.93
N LYS A 228 5.31 -13.65 -8.96
CA LYS A 228 5.63 -13.59 -7.51
C LYS A 228 6.02 -12.19 -7.07
N ALA A 229 5.20 -11.21 -7.44
CA ALA A 229 5.38 -9.85 -6.97
C ALA A 229 5.29 -9.78 -5.44
N ASP A 230 6.13 -8.94 -4.84
CA ASP A 230 6.15 -8.69 -3.39
C ASP A 230 5.36 -7.43 -3.03
N LEU A 231 5.14 -6.55 -4.00
CA LEU A 231 4.35 -5.31 -3.86
C LEU A 231 3.74 -4.94 -5.22
N VAL A 232 2.48 -4.51 -5.20
CA VAL A 232 1.82 -3.86 -6.34
C VAL A 232 1.59 -2.39 -5.97
N ALA A 233 1.99 -1.46 -6.83
CA ALA A 233 1.82 -0.02 -6.62
C ALA A 233 0.83 0.56 -7.64
N ILE A 234 -0.23 1.21 -7.17
CA ILE A 234 -1.32 1.78 -7.99
C ILE A 234 -1.76 3.15 -7.46
N THR A 235 -2.37 3.96 -8.31
CA THR A 235 -3.24 5.05 -7.84
C THR A 235 -4.66 4.52 -7.60
N THR A 236 -5.40 5.14 -6.68
CA THR A 236 -6.80 4.75 -6.45
C THR A 236 -7.74 5.15 -7.59
N ALA A 237 -7.31 6.11 -8.42
CA ALA A 237 -8.02 6.58 -9.60
C ALA A 237 -7.60 5.88 -10.90
N LEU A 238 -6.92 4.74 -10.83
CA LEU A 238 -6.42 4.00 -11.97
C LEU A 238 -7.54 3.67 -12.97
N GLY A 239 -7.38 4.10 -14.23
CA GLY A 239 -8.35 3.86 -15.29
C GLY A 239 -9.60 4.76 -15.25
N SER A 240 -9.71 5.72 -14.33
CA SER A 240 -10.84 6.67 -14.30
C SER A 240 -10.59 7.89 -15.18
N GLY A 241 -11.65 8.42 -15.79
CA GLY A 241 -11.59 9.64 -16.56
C GLY A 241 -11.34 10.95 -15.78
N GLY A 242 -10.74 10.88 -14.57
CA GLY A 242 -10.40 12.04 -13.72
C GLY A 242 -11.18 12.15 -12.41
N ASP A 243 -12.12 11.23 -12.12
CA ASP A 243 -12.78 11.19 -10.80
C ASP A 243 -11.80 10.59 -9.76
N PRO A 244 -11.48 11.30 -8.64
CA PRO A 244 -10.55 10.84 -7.61
C PRO A 244 -11.10 9.70 -6.72
N LYS A 245 -12.21 9.08 -7.08
CA LYS A 245 -12.77 7.95 -6.33
C LYS A 245 -11.95 6.68 -6.54
N LEU A 246 -12.05 5.77 -5.58
CA LEU A 246 -11.54 4.41 -5.75
C LEU A 246 -12.27 3.77 -6.94
N THR A 247 -11.53 3.48 -8.01
CA THR A 247 -12.10 2.85 -9.21
C THR A 247 -12.31 1.38 -9.00
N ASP A 248 -13.22 0.79 -9.78
CA ASP A 248 -13.48 -0.67 -9.77
C ASP A 248 -12.20 -1.47 -9.99
N THR A 249 -11.33 -1.00 -10.88
CA THR A 249 -10.02 -1.62 -11.15
C THR A 249 -9.11 -1.58 -9.91
N ALA A 250 -8.96 -0.42 -9.29
CA ALA A 250 -8.14 -0.26 -8.09
C ALA A 250 -8.71 -1.07 -6.92
N GLU A 251 -10.03 -1.06 -6.75
CA GLU A 251 -10.73 -1.85 -5.75
C GLU A 251 -10.53 -3.36 -5.98
N PHE A 252 -10.64 -3.81 -7.23
CA PHE A 252 -10.41 -5.20 -7.58
C PHE A 252 -8.98 -5.64 -7.24
N ILE A 253 -7.98 -4.82 -7.57
CA ILE A 253 -6.56 -5.08 -7.26
C ILE A 253 -6.37 -5.11 -5.74
N LEU A 254 -6.88 -4.11 -5.00
CA LEU A 254 -6.81 -4.07 -3.54
C LEU A 254 -7.41 -5.31 -2.88
N ARG A 255 -8.48 -5.86 -3.46
CA ARG A 255 -9.18 -7.05 -2.93
C ARG A 255 -8.54 -8.37 -3.32
N ASN A 256 -7.85 -8.44 -4.45
CA ASN A 256 -7.46 -9.72 -5.04
C ASN A 256 -5.95 -9.91 -5.21
N ALA A 257 -5.13 -8.86 -5.08
CA ALA A 257 -3.68 -8.97 -5.22
C ALA A 257 -3.10 -10.03 -4.27
N PRO A 258 -2.14 -10.86 -4.74
CA PRO A 258 -1.51 -11.91 -3.94
C PRO A 258 -0.45 -11.38 -2.98
N CYS A 259 -0.16 -10.09 -2.99
CA CYS A 259 0.84 -9.39 -2.20
C CYS A 259 0.28 -8.07 -1.67
N PRO A 260 0.99 -7.35 -0.77
CA PRO A 260 0.63 -6.01 -0.35
C PRO A 260 0.43 -5.06 -1.54
N VAL A 261 -0.48 -4.11 -1.37
CA VAL A 261 -0.76 -3.07 -2.37
C VAL A 261 -0.40 -1.71 -1.80
N LEU A 262 0.52 -1.01 -2.45
CA LEU A 262 0.82 0.39 -2.21
C LEU A 262 -0.15 1.23 -3.05
N CYS A 263 -0.93 2.06 -2.40
CA CYS A 263 -1.90 2.92 -3.06
C CYS A 263 -1.87 4.33 -2.49
N MET A 264 -2.38 5.28 -3.26
CA MET A 264 -2.53 6.67 -2.84
C MET A 264 -3.64 7.32 -3.67
N ARG A 265 -4.45 8.13 -3.01
CA ARG A 265 -5.39 9.01 -3.72
C ARG A 265 -4.60 10.10 -4.44
N PRO A 266 -4.82 10.35 -5.75
CA PRO A 266 -4.23 11.49 -6.43
C PRO A 266 -4.72 12.82 -5.83
N GLU A 267 -3.91 13.86 -5.99
CA GLU A 267 -4.24 15.22 -5.55
C GLU A 267 -5.34 15.87 -6.41
#